data_b3685e3debf37e598e5701372b49994c
#
_entry.id   b3685e3debf37e598e5701372b49994c
#
_cell.length_a   1.000
_cell.length_b   1.000
_cell.length_c   1.000
_cell.angle_alpha   90.00
_cell.angle_beta   90.00
_cell.angle_gamma   90.00
#
_symmetry.space_group_name_H-M   'P 1'
#
loop_
_entity.id
_entity.type
_entity.pdbx_description
1 polymer ?
#
loop_
_entity_poly.entity_id
_entity_poly.type
_entity_poly.pdbx_seq_one_letter_code
_entity_poly.pdbx_strand_id
1 'polypeptide(L)'
;SASFYSKLQTHELSTIYRYGKQVAAVAEHFSIHGNYLKSKVTNANKSDVYKIKVKQRSELISAIAKIVKSKQTTDISIGILSLTSNQLSALQKELENTGIPVFYCQNNQNIRNHNFESREPILITPHSAKGMEFDCVILVGYNNLLNWGHFNDVKKELIYVSLTRTCNELYLMEEQDTVKELCNLSE
;
A
#
# COMPACT_ATOMS: atom_id res chain seq x y z
N SER A 1 -20.14 33.93 -20.55
CA SER A 1 -19.53 32.97 -19.59
C SER A 1 -18.74 31.82 -20.26
N ALA A 2 -18.86 31.61 -21.57
CA ALA A 2 -18.12 30.56 -22.29
C ALA A 2 -16.63 30.87 -22.54
N SER A 3 -16.21 32.13 -22.43
CA SER A 3 -14.81 32.55 -22.71
C SER A 3 -13.82 32.29 -21.58
N PHE A 4 -14.27 31.99 -20.36
CA PHE A 4 -13.38 31.74 -19.23
C PHE A 4 -12.73 30.34 -19.29
N TYR A 5 -13.47 29.35 -19.77
CA TYR A 5 -12.96 27.96 -19.84
C TYR A 5 -11.96 27.71 -20.99
N SER A 6 -11.95 28.55 -22.01
CA SER A 6 -11.01 28.45 -23.13
C SER A 6 -9.55 28.88 -22.80
N LYS A 7 -9.32 29.46 -21.60
CA LYS A 7 -8.00 29.89 -21.12
C LYS A 7 -7.36 28.95 -20.09
N LEU A 8 -8.05 27.87 -19.69
CA LEU A 8 -7.46 26.85 -18.82
C LEU A 8 -6.43 26.03 -19.60
N GLN A 9 -5.16 26.37 -19.45
CA GLN A 9 -4.08 25.51 -19.90
C GLN A 9 -4.03 24.31 -18.95
N THR A 10 -4.36 23.12 -19.46
CA THR A 10 -4.13 21.86 -18.77
C THR A 10 -2.63 21.58 -18.79
N HIS A 11 -1.97 21.74 -17.64
CA HIS A 11 -0.61 21.29 -17.45
C HIS A 11 -0.64 19.83 -16.99
N GLU A 12 -0.23 18.92 -17.84
CA GLU A 12 -0.04 17.53 -17.49
C GLU A 12 1.32 17.39 -16.77
N LEU A 13 1.33 16.78 -15.56
CA LEU A 13 2.58 16.45 -14.88
C LEU A 13 3.33 15.40 -15.71
N SER A 14 4.41 15.82 -16.35
CA SER A 14 5.18 14.97 -17.26
C SER A 14 6.13 14.01 -16.55
N THR A 15 6.42 14.23 -15.26
CA THR A 15 7.46 13.50 -14.53
C THR A 15 7.01 13.07 -13.15
N ILE A 16 7.31 11.81 -12.80
CA ILE A 16 7.05 11.22 -11.49
C ILE A 16 8.38 11.11 -10.74
N TYR A 17 8.44 11.73 -9.56
CA TYR A 17 9.62 11.77 -8.70
C TYR A 17 9.52 10.89 -7.45
N ARG A 18 8.33 10.39 -7.12
CA ARG A 18 8.07 9.69 -5.85
C ARG A 18 8.67 8.29 -5.81
N TYR A 19 8.45 7.49 -6.84
CA TYR A 19 8.84 6.08 -6.91
C TYR A 19 9.61 5.77 -8.18
N GLY A 20 10.29 4.61 -8.17
CA GLY A 20 11.07 4.15 -9.31
C GLY A 20 10.28 3.32 -10.32
N LYS A 21 10.97 2.89 -11.38
CA LYS A 21 10.37 2.16 -12.51
C LYS A 21 9.76 0.81 -12.13
N GLN A 22 10.30 0.12 -11.11
CA GLN A 22 9.76 -1.16 -10.66
C GLN A 22 8.35 -1.00 -10.06
N VAL A 23 8.15 -0.02 -9.20
CA VAL A 23 6.82 0.29 -8.64
C VAL A 23 5.88 0.76 -9.75
N ALA A 24 6.34 1.63 -10.66
CA ALA A 24 5.54 2.07 -11.80
C ALA A 24 5.07 0.89 -12.66
N ALA A 25 5.95 -0.08 -12.94
CA ALA A 25 5.61 -1.26 -13.74
C ALA A 25 4.50 -2.10 -13.10
N VAL A 26 4.51 -2.27 -11.78
CA VAL A 26 3.46 -3.00 -11.07
C VAL A 26 2.19 -2.18 -11.02
N ALA A 27 2.27 -0.87 -10.75
CA ALA A 27 1.11 0.01 -10.66
C ALA A 27 0.36 0.13 -11.99
N GLU A 28 1.05 0.09 -13.13
CA GLU A 28 0.44 0.11 -14.47
C GLU A 28 -0.61 -0.98 -14.67
N HIS A 29 -0.39 -2.20 -14.11
CA HIS A 29 -1.36 -3.29 -14.19
C HIS A 29 -2.72 -2.97 -13.54
N PHE A 30 -2.72 -2.03 -12.60
CA PHE A 30 -3.92 -1.63 -11.85
C PHE A 30 -4.40 -0.22 -12.26
N SER A 31 -3.73 0.44 -13.18
CA SER A 31 -4.15 1.76 -13.69
C SER A 31 -5.38 1.63 -14.58
N ILE A 32 -6.41 2.41 -14.29
CA ILE A 32 -7.59 2.55 -15.14
C ILE A 32 -7.40 3.61 -16.24
N HIS A 33 -6.30 4.37 -16.18
CA HIS A 33 -6.03 5.51 -17.08
C HIS A 33 -4.95 5.22 -18.15
N GLY A 34 -4.51 3.96 -18.29
CA GLY A 34 -3.55 3.55 -19.31
C GLY A 34 -2.14 3.26 -18.82
N ASN A 35 -1.29 2.74 -19.71
CA ASN A 35 0.02 2.16 -19.41
C ASN A 35 1.16 3.12 -19.79
N TYR A 36 1.29 4.26 -19.12
CA TYR A 36 2.32 5.25 -19.42
C TYR A 36 3.13 5.74 -18.20
N LEU A 37 2.89 5.16 -17.02
CA LEU A 37 3.58 5.59 -15.79
C LEU A 37 5.08 5.37 -15.86
N LYS A 38 5.52 4.25 -16.41
CA LYS A 38 6.93 3.91 -16.56
C LYS A 38 7.73 4.95 -17.34
N SER A 39 7.12 5.54 -18.37
CA SER A 39 7.76 6.57 -19.21
C SER A 39 7.88 7.90 -18.48
N LYS A 40 7.04 8.14 -17.48
CA LYS A 40 7.02 9.37 -16.69
C LYS A 40 7.96 9.34 -15.48
N VAL A 41 8.49 8.17 -15.11
CA VAL A 41 9.39 8.01 -13.95
C VAL A 41 10.83 8.37 -14.33
N THR A 42 11.49 9.19 -13.51
CA THR A 42 12.90 9.52 -13.68
C THR A 42 13.81 8.32 -13.45
N ASN A 43 14.95 8.27 -14.15
CA ASN A 43 15.96 7.23 -13.94
C ASN A 43 16.71 7.37 -12.59
N ALA A 44 16.60 8.54 -11.93
CA ALA A 44 17.23 8.79 -10.64
C ALA A 44 16.54 8.06 -9.49
N ASN A 45 15.22 7.80 -9.61
CA ASN A 45 14.47 7.14 -8.56
C ASN A 45 14.58 5.63 -8.68
N LYS A 46 15.10 5.01 -7.63
CA LYS A 46 15.15 3.56 -7.47
C LYS A 46 14.09 3.15 -6.45
N SER A 47 13.36 2.11 -6.78
CA SER A 47 12.45 1.45 -5.85
C SER A 47 12.50 -0.04 -6.09
N ASP A 48 12.51 -0.82 -5.02
CA ASP A 48 12.54 -2.27 -5.10
C ASP A 48 11.16 -2.85 -4.84
N VAL A 49 10.81 -3.89 -5.60
CA VAL A 49 9.54 -4.61 -5.44
C VAL A 49 9.83 -6.06 -5.10
N TYR A 50 9.30 -6.50 -3.96
CA TYR A 50 9.44 -7.86 -3.44
C TYR A 50 8.07 -8.53 -3.41
N LYS A 51 7.97 -9.74 -3.96
CA LYS A 51 6.80 -10.59 -3.87
C LYS A 51 7.06 -11.72 -2.89
N ILE A 52 6.26 -11.81 -1.83
CA ILE A 52 6.39 -12.82 -0.80
C ILE A 52 5.14 -13.69 -0.80
N LYS A 53 5.30 -14.96 -1.14
CA LYS A 53 4.21 -15.94 -1.11
C LYS A 53 4.10 -16.53 0.29
N VAL A 54 2.90 -16.53 0.84
CA VAL A 54 2.57 -17.08 2.15
C VAL A 54 1.43 -18.10 2.04
N LYS A 55 1.58 -19.23 2.73
CA LYS A 55 0.62 -20.33 2.68
C LYS A 55 -0.37 -20.30 3.83
N GLN A 56 -0.01 -19.66 4.91
CA GLN A 56 -0.83 -19.61 6.12
C GLN A 56 -0.65 -18.28 6.88
N ARG A 57 -1.63 -17.96 7.69
CA ARG A 57 -1.69 -16.68 8.42
C ARG A 57 -0.45 -16.42 9.29
N SER A 58 0.05 -17.45 9.96
CA SER A 58 1.27 -17.35 10.78
C SER A 58 2.51 -16.98 9.98
N GLU A 59 2.63 -17.45 8.74
CA GLU A 59 3.72 -17.06 7.84
C GLU A 59 3.61 -15.60 7.42
N LEU A 60 2.37 -15.11 7.17
CA LEU A 60 2.12 -13.71 6.85
C LEU A 60 2.61 -12.81 7.99
N ILE A 61 2.17 -13.09 9.22
CA ILE A 61 2.55 -12.32 10.41
C ILE A 61 4.06 -12.37 10.63
N SER A 62 4.67 -13.55 10.53
CA SER A 62 6.11 -13.74 10.67
C SER A 62 6.91 -12.95 9.60
N ALA A 63 6.43 -12.95 8.36
CA ALA A 63 7.08 -12.21 7.28
C ALA A 63 7.00 -10.69 7.50
N ILE A 64 5.82 -10.17 7.86
CA ILE A 64 5.65 -8.75 8.18
C ILE A 64 6.55 -8.37 9.36
N ALA A 65 6.52 -9.17 10.44
CA ALA A 65 7.33 -8.95 11.62
C ALA A 65 8.83 -8.88 11.29
N LYS A 66 9.31 -9.78 10.43
CA LYS A 66 10.70 -9.82 9.98
C LYS A 66 11.08 -8.56 9.19
N ILE A 67 10.22 -8.13 8.26
CA ILE A 67 10.43 -6.90 7.48
C ILE A 67 10.52 -5.70 8.42
N VAL A 68 9.55 -5.53 9.32
CA VAL A 68 9.51 -4.42 10.26
C VAL A 68 10.77 -4.40 11.13
N LYS A 69 11.12 -5.54 11.75
CA LYS A 69 12.32 -5.66 12.60
C LYS A 69 13.61 -5.32 11.86
N SER A 70 13.74 -5.70 10.60
CA SER A 70 14.93 -5.39 9.79
C SER A 70 15.12 -3.89 9.55
N LYS A 71 14.07 -3.08 9.77
CA LYS A 71 14.04 -1.64 9.50
C LYS A 71 13.95 -0.76 10.76
N GLN A 72 13.84 -1.35 11.94
CA GLN A 72 13.72 -0.62 13.21
C GLN A 72 14.91 0.28 13.55
N THR A 73 16.10 -0.03 13.00
CA THR A 73 17.32 0.75 13.21
C THR A 73 17.51 1.87 12.19
N THR A 74 16.62 1.96 11.20
CA THR A 74 16.69 2.94 10.12
C THR A 74 15.60 4.00 10.29
N ASP A 75 15.88 5.21 9.82
CA ASP A 75 14.92 6.33 9.85
C ASP A 75 13.98 6.26 8.66
N ILE A 76 13.18 5.20 8.59
CA ILE A 76 12.23 4.99 7.49
C ILE A 76 10.80 4.82 7.99
N SER A 77 9.87 5.36 7.23
CA SER A 77 8.44 5.22 7.46
C SER A 77 7.92 3.93 6.84
N ILE A 78 7.08 3.18 7.58
CA ILE A 78 6.51 1.92 7.13
C ILE A 78 4.98 2.03 7.12
N GLY A 79 4.37 1.84 5.94
CA GLY A 79 2.93 1.70 5.78
C GLY A 79 2.56 0.23 5.54
N ILE A 80 1.67 -0.32 6.36
CA ILE A 80 1.06 -1.64 6.14
C ILE A 80 -0.35 -1.39 5.65
N LEU A 81 -0.59 -1.65 4.36
CA LEU A 81 -1.86 -1.35 3.70
C LEU A 81 -2.67 -2.61 3.46
N SER A 82 -3.95 -2.54 3.75
CA SER A 82 -4.95 -3.53 3.34
C SER A 82 -6.20 -2.83 2.84
N LEU A 83 -6.91 -3.47 1.93
CA LEU A 83 -8.10 -2.89 1.28
C LEU A 83 -9.31 -2.86 2.22
N THR A 84 -9.28 -3.63 3.32
CA THR A 84 -10.35 -3.70 4.30
C THR A 84 -9.87 -3.34 5.72
N SER A 85 -10.70 -2.62 6.45
CA SER A 85 -10.43 -2.25 7.85
C SER A 85 -10.41 -3.48 8.78
N ASN A 86 -11.23 -4.49 8.48
CA ASN A 86 -11.29 -5.74 9.28
C ASN A 86 -9.95 -6.47 9.26
N GLN A 87 -9.31 -6.58 8.08
CA GLN A 87 -7.97 -7.16 7.99
C GLN A 87 -6.92 -6.38 8.78
N LEU A 88 -6.98 -5.05 8.77
CA LEU A 88 -6.05 -4.21 9.52
C LEU A 88 -6.22 -4.36 11.03
N SER A 89 -7.47 -4.43 11.52
CA SER A 89 -7.74 -4.65 12.94
C SER A 89 -7.24 -6.02 13.43
N ALA A 90 -7.39 -7.06 12.60
CA ALA A 90 -6.84 -8.39 12.91
C ALA A 90 -5.30 -8.37 12.91
N LEU A 91 -4.69 -7.74 11.91
CA LEU A 91 -3.24 -7.59 11.80
C LEU A 91 -2.65 -6.85 13.00
N GLN A 92 -3.32 -5.79 13.49
CA GLN A 92 -2.88 -5.06 14.68
C GLN A 92 -2.66 -6.01 15.85
N LYS A 93 -3.71 -6.75 16.24
CA LYS A 93 -3.66 -7.68 17.38
C LYS A 93 -2.57 -8.74 17.22
N GLU A 94 -2.46 -9.29 16.01
CA GLU A 94 -1.49 -10.34 15.72
C GLU A 94 -0.04 -9.84 15.76
N LEU A 95 0.24 -8.65 15.23
CA LEU A 95 1.58 -8.06 15.27
C LEU A 95 1.97 -7.64 16.68
N GLU A 96 1.06 -7.04 17.45
CA GLU A 96 1.27 -6.69 18.85
C GLU A 96 1.60 -7.94 19.69
N ASN A 97 0.92 -9.08 19.42
CA ASN A 97 1.25 -10.36 20.07
C ASN A 97 2.64 -10.89 19.74
N THR A 98 3.26 -10.44 18.64
CA THR A 98 4.66 -10.75 18.30
C THR A 98 5.66 -9.74 18.88
N GLY A 99 5.17 -8.77 19.67
CA GLY A 99 5.98 -7.72 20.27
C GLY A 99 6.33 -6.58 19.31
N ILE A 100 5.56 -6.42 18.23
CA ILE A 100 5.73 -5.31 17.29
C ILE A 100 4.64 -4.28 17.56
N PRO A 101 4.96 -3.10 18.09
CA PRO A 101 4.01 -2.02 18.21
C PRO A 101 3.64 -1.53 16.81
N VAL A 102 2.35 -1.28 16.59
CA VAL A 102 1.83 -0.74 15.34
C VAL A 102 0.72 0.28 15.63
N PHE A 103 0.69 1.33 14.86
CA PHE A 103 -0.39 2.31 14.93
C PHE A 103 -1.48 1.99 13.91
N TYR A 104 -2.70 1.73 14.37
CA TYR A 104 -3.84 1.52 13.48
C TYR A 104 -4.59 2.83 13.21
N CYS A 105 -4.50 3.30 11.98
CA CYS A 105 -5.24 4.48 11.50
C CYS A 105 -6.68 4.09 11.14
N GLN A 106 -7.61 4.25 12.08
CA GLN A 106 -9.03 3.98 11.85
C GLN A 106 -9.73 5.07 11.04
N ASN A 107 -9.28 6.32 11.19
CA ASN A 107 -9.84 7.49 10.52
C ASN A 107 -8.82 8.65 10.44
N ASN A 108 -9.19 9.69 9.69
CA ASN A 108 -8.32 10.85 9.48
C ASN A 108 -8.03 11.65 10.76
N GLN A 109 -8.85 11.56 11.81
CA GLN A 109 -8.58 12.25 13.08
C GLN A 109 -7.47 11.54 13.86
N ASN A 110 -7.46 10.20 13.88
CA ASN A 110 -6.40 9.44 14.55
C ASN A 110 -5.05 9.75 13.95
N ILE A 111 -4.94 9.83 12.63
CA ILE A 111 -3.66 10.08 11.97
C ILE A 111 -3.12 11.49 12.25
N ARG A 112 -4.00 12.49 12.41
CA ARG A 112 -3.59 13.87 12.78
C ARG A 112 -2.97 13.95 14.17
N ASN A 113 -3.38 13.06 15.08
CA ASN A 113 -2.91 13.02 16.46
C ASN A 113 -1.76 12.02 16.65
N HIS A 114 -1.37 11.29 15.58
CA HIS A 114 -0.29 10.33 15.66
C HIS A 114 1.06 11.04 15.79
N ASN A 115 1.88 10.55 16.71
CA ASN A 115 3.27 10.99 16.81
C ASN A 115 4.13 10.25 15.77
N PHE A 116 4.41 10.90 14.66
CA PHE A 116 5.23 10.33 13.58
C PHE A 116 6.70 10.10 14.00
N GLU A 117 7.17 10.70 15.12
CA GLU A 117 8.50 10.44 15.67
C GLU A 117 8.59 9.04 16.32
N SER A 118 7.46 8.41 16.68
CA SER A 118 7.44 7.07 17.26
C SER A 118 7.94 5.99 16.30
N ARG A 119 7.87 6.26 14.98
CA ARG A 119 8.29 5.34 13.90
C ARG A 119 7.61 3.97 13.92
N GLU A 120 6.50 3.88 14.60
CA GLU A 120 5.66 2.69 14.56
C GLU A 120 5.12 2.50 13.15
N PRO A 121 5.12 1.26 12.62
CA PRO A 121 4.43 0.97 11.36
C PRO A 121 2.96 1.40 11.43
N ILE A 122 2.48 2.03 10.37
CA ILE A 122 1.10 2.52 10.28
C ILE A 122 0.26 1.52 9.51
N LEU A 123 -0.72 0.93 10.18
CA LEU A 123 -1.78 0.11 9.56
C LEU A 123 -2.87 1.04 9.01
N ILE A 124 -3.09 1.04 7.70
CA ILE A 124 -3.95 2.03 7.06
C ILE A 124 -4.62 1.49 5.80
N THR A 125 -5.85 1.93 5.53
CA THR A 125 -6.51 1.64 4.24
C THR A 125 -5.99 2.57 3.13
N PRO A 126 -6.05 2.17 1.85
CA PRO A 126 -5.64 3.02 0.73
C PRO A 126 -6.39 4.36 0.69
N HIS A 127 -7.66 4.34 1.07
CA HIS A 127 -8.49 5.55 1.12
C HIS A 127 -7.96 6.56 2.15
N SER A 128 -7.62 6.08 3.34
CA SER A 128 -7.06 6.94 4.41
C SER A 128 -5.60 7.34 4.12
N ALA A 129 -4.86 6.53 3.37
CA ALA A 129 -3.48 6.82 2.98
C ALA A 129 -3.36 7.84 1.84
N LYS A 130 -4.48 8.34 1.29
CA LYS A 130 -4.45 9.31 0.19
C LYS A 130 -3.70 10.58 0.62
N GLY A 131 -2.65 10.94 -0.12
CA GLY A 131 -1.78 12.07 0.20
C GLY A 131 -0.58 11.73 1.09
N MET A 132 -0.53 10.54 1.69
CA MET A 132 0.62 10.07 2.46
C MET A 132 1.65 9.37 1.55
N GLU A 133 2.87 9.28 2.05
CA GLU A 133 3.99 8.58 1.42
C GLU A 133 4.74 7.79 2.48
N PHE A 134 5.24 6.60 2.10
CA PHE A 134 6.01 5.73 2.98
C PHE A 134 7.28 5.28 2.26
N ASP A 135 8.39 5.24 2.98
CA ASP A 135 9.63 4.68 2.44
C ASP A 135 9.46 3.19 2.10
N CYS A 136 8.74 2.47 2.96
CA CYS A 136 8.43 1.07 2.79
C CYS A 136 6.91 0.86 2.86
N VAL A 137 6.34 0.21 1.85
CA VAL A 137 4.94 -0.22 1.84
C VAL A 137 4.87 -1.74 1.86
N ILE A 138 4.05 -2.29 2.75
CA ILE A 138 3.68 -3.71 2.80
C ILE A 138 2.20 -3.81 2.44
N LEU A 139 1.87 -4.37 1.27
CA LEU A 139 0.51 -4.52 0.80
C LEU A 139 0.01 -5.94 1.05
N VAL A 140 -1.08 -6.06 1.81
CA VAL A 140 -1.66 -7.32 2.28
C VAL A 140 -3.05 -7.53 1.68
N GLY A 141 -3.37 -8.76 1.30
CA GLY A 141 -4.71 -9.16 0.86
C GLY A 141 -5.12 -8.66 -0.53
N TYR A 142 -4.21 -8.05 -1.28
CA TYR A 142 -4.53 -7.49 -2.61
C TYR A 142 -4.91 -8.58 -3.61
N ASN A 143 -4.30 -9.75 -3.55
CA ASN A 143 -4.56 -10.85 -4.47
C ASN A 143 -5.86 -11.60 -4.16
N ASN A 144 -6.43 -11.45 -2.97
CA ASN A 144 -7.75 -11.98 -2.64
C ASN A 144 -8.85 -11.36 -3.51
N LEU A 145 -8.66 -10.12 -3.92
CA LEU A 145 -9.60 -9.39 -4.76
C LEU A 145 -9.51 -9.76 -6.24
N LEU A 146 -8.36 -10.27 -6.69
CA LEU A 146 -8.16 -10.68 -8.08
C LEU A 146 -9.01 -11.90 -8.46
N ASN A 147 -9.34 -12.74 -7.47
CA ASN A 147 -10.10 -13.97 -7.66
C ASN A 147 -11.62 -13.78 -7.51
N TRP A 148 -12.09 -12.62 -7.05
CA TRP A 148 -13.52 -12.33 -7.00
C TRP A 148 -13.98 -11.87 -8.38
N GLY A 149 -14.87 -12.63 -9.02
CA GLY A 149 -15.33 -12.49 -10.40
C GLY A 149 -15.93 -11.13 -10.83
N HIS A 150 -15.86 -10.13 -9.95
CA HIS A 150 -16.22 -8.74 -10.19
C HIS A 150 -15.08 -7.81 -9.76
N PHE A 151 -13.92 -7.98 -10.42
CA PHE A 151 -12.81 -7.03 -10.26
C PHE A 151 -13.23 -5.72 -10.93
N ASN A 152 -13.83 -4.83 -10.15
CA ASN A 152 -14.28 -3.54 -10.63
C ASN A 152 -13.15 -2.49 -10.60
N ASP A 153 -13.32 -1.43 -11.36
CA ASP A 153 -12.31 -0.35 -11.48
C ASP A 153 -11.98 0.30 -10.15
N VAL A 154 -12.93 0.35 -9.20
CA VAL A 154 -12.71 0.89 -7.85
C VAL A 154 -11.65 0.08 -7.09
N LYS A 155 -11.69 -1.25 -7.18
CA LYS A 155 -10.68 -2.10 -6.52
C LYS A 155 -9.31 -1.97 -7.15
N LYS A 156 -9.25 -1.87 -8.48
CA LYS A 156 -8.01 -1.57 -9.20
C LYS A 156 -7.42 -0.26 -8.74
N GLU A 157 -8.24 0.77 -8.65
CA GLU A 157 -7.83 2.09 -8.22
C GLU A 157 -7.30 2.06 -6.77
N LEU A 158 -7.94 1.33 -5.85
CA LEU A 158 -7.46 1.19 -4.48
C LEU A 158 -6.09 0.51 -4.41
N ILE A 159 -5.88 -0.55 -5.21
CA ILE A 159 -4.56 -1.19 -5.32
C ILE A 159 -3.55 -0.21 -5.90
N TYR A 160 -3.88 0.47 -7.00
CA TYR A 160 -3.05 1.48 -7.63
C TYR A 160 -2.63 2.57 -6.63
N VAL A 161 -3.59 3.11 -5.87
CA VAL A 161 -3.30 4.11 -4.83
C VAL A 161 -2.34 3.54 -3.79
N SER A 162 -2.54 2.29 -3.34
CA SER A 162 -1.64 1.64 -2.37
C SER A 162 -0.21 1.56 -2.88
N LEU A 163 -0.03 1.08 -4.10
CA LEU A 163 1.29 0.91 -4.73
C LEU A 163 2.02 2.25 -4.88
N THR A 164 1.29 3.28 -5.28
CA THR A 164 1.84 4.63 -5.50
C THR A 164 2.11 5.42 -4.21
N ARG A 165 1.85 4.84 -3.03
CA ARG A 165 2.28 5.41 -1.73
C ARG A 165 3.73 5.08 -1.41
N THR A 166 4.35 4.16 -2.14
CA THR A 166 5.72 3.68 -1.94
C THR A 166 6.74 4.69 -2.47
N CYS A 167 7.78 4.97 -1.69
CA CYS A 167 8.95 5.72 -2.16
C CYS A 167 10.10 4.79 -2.56
N ASN A 168 10.50 3.87 -1.67
CA ASN A 168 11.73 3.08 -1.85
C ASN A 168 11.46 1.58 -1.99
N GLU A 169 10.68 0.98 -1.10
CA GLU A 169 10.49 -0.48 -1.07
C GLU A 169 9.01 -0.87 -1.02
N LEU A 170 8.61 -1.78 -1.89
CA LEU A 170 7.27 -2.33 -1.95
C LEU A 170 7.30 -3.83 -1.71
N TYR A 171 6.62 -4.30 -0.69
CA TYR A 171 6.39 -5.72 -0.40
C TYR A 171 4.95 -6.10 -0.74
N LEU A 172 4.79 -7.04 -1.67
CA LEU A 172 3.50 -7.59 -2.07
C LEU A 172 3.35 -8.97 -1.41
N MET A 173 2.41 -9.06 -0.44
CA MET A 173 2.14 -10.32 0.27
C MET A 173 1.10 -11.11 -0.54
N GLU A 174 1.56 -12.18 -1.22
CA GLU A 174 0.70 -13.07 -2.02
C GLU A 174 0.21 -14.23 -1.15
N GLU A 175 -1.01 -14.12 -0.67
CA GLU A 175 -1.66 -15.14 0.15
C GLU A 175 -2.25 -16.25 -0.72
N GLN A 176 -2.02 -17.52 -0.36
CA GLN A 176 -2.67 -18.68 -1.01
C GLN A 176 -4.13 -18.82 -0.56
N ASP A 177 -4.92 -19.59 -1.30
CA ASP A 177 -6.37 -19.70 -1.11
C ASP A 177 -6.81 -20.12 0.31
N THR A 178 -6.02 -20.96 0.97
CA THR A 178 -6.29 -21.38 2.36
C THR A 178 -6.24 -20.22 3.38
N VAL A 179 -5.43 -19.22 3.15
CA VAL A 179 -5.34 -18.01 4.00
C VAL A 179 -6.55 -17.11 3.75
N LYS A 180 -7.05 -17.11 2.52
CA LYS A 180 -8.21 -16.33 2.10
C LYS A 180 -9.50 -16.77 2.77
N GLU A 181 -9.72 -18.08 2.89
CA GLU A 181 -10.91 -18.65 3.53
C GLU A 181 -11.00 -18.25 5.01
N LEU A 182 -9.87 -18.22 5.73
CA LEU A 182 -9.81 -17.81 7.12
C LEU A 182 -10.13 -16.33 7.35
N CYS A 183 -9.83 -15.47 6.36
CA CYS A 183 -10.16 -14.04 6.43
C CYS A 183 -11.65 -13.75 6.19
N ASN A 184 -12.36 -14.66 5.49
CA ASN A 184 -13.78 -14.51 5.17
C ASN A 184 -14.70 -15.05 6.29
N LEU A 185 -14.16 -15.85 7.22
CA LEU A 185 -14.92 -16.41 8.36
C LEU A 185 -15.03 -15.44 9.55
N SER A 186 -14.48 -14.25 9.46
CA SER A 186 -14.50 -13.21 10.50
C SER A 186 -15.43 -12.02 10.19
N GLU A 187 -16.40 -12.21 9.28
CA GLU A 187 -17.51 -11.27 9.04
C GLU A 187 -18.68 -11.51 10.00
#